data_b846d0f79824486948b88951adc365f3
#
_entry.id   b846d0f79824486948b88951adc365f3
#
_cell.length_a   1.000
_cell.length_b   1.000
_cell.length_c   1.000
_cell.angle_alpha   90.00
_cell.angle_beta   90.00
_cell.angle_gamma   90.00
#
_symmetry.space_group_name_H-M   'P 1'
#
loop_
_entity.id
_entity.type
_entity.pdbx_description
1 polymer ?
#
loop_
_entity_poly.entity_id
_entity_poly.type
_entity_poly.pdbx_seq_one_letter_code
_entity_poly.pdbx_strand_id
1 'polypeptide(L)'
;MLVYHAAITAAEDYLERRAPHRQAHFDRIVGLRAQGFVIGGGPAPDGRTADIFYRVAQPPDVVRLIEDDPYYLGKVWTAYTVRTFSQFIEPWELPPVVTDGSRRATLVEGVAQEADMATFALIELRGASRLAFGGFFEEGTTLALLNTADSAE
;
A
#
# COMPACT_ATOMS: atom_id res chain seq x y z
N MET A 1 1.01 11.64 13.06
CA MET A 1 1.11 10.18 12.79
C MET A 1 2.07 9.97 11.64
N LEU A 2 2.84 8.91 11.68
CA LEU A 2 3.82 8.54 10.66
C LEU A 2 3.17 7.60 9.64
N VAL A 3 3.56 7.72 8.38
CA VAL A 3 3.15 6.79 7.32
C VAL A 3 4.31 5.87 6.98
N TYR A 4 3.99 4.60 6.84
CA TYR A 4 4.94 3.56 6.47
C TYR A 4 4.41 2.78 5.27
N HIS A 5 5.31 2.52 4.33
CA HIS A 5 5.08 1.57 3.25
C HIS A 5 5.66 0.22 3.65
N ALA A 6 4.83 -0.81 3.64
CA ALA A 6 5.24 -2.19 3.80
C ALA A 6 5.21 -2.88 2.44
N ALA A 7 6.38 -3.31 1.97
CA ALA A 7 6.51 -4.19 0.83
C ALA A 7 6.59 -5.64 1.34
N ILE A 8 5.64 -6.45 0.93
CA ILE A 8 5.42 -7.79 1.47
C ILE A 8 5.72 -8.83 0.39
N THR A 9 6.41 -9.90 0.78
CA THR A 9 6.61 -11.08 -0.05
C THR A 9 5.63 -12.17 0.40
N ALA A 10 4.88 -12.72 -0.54
CA ALA A 10 3.96 -13.81 -0.31
C ALA A 10 4.60 -15.18 -0.58
N ALA A 11 4.01 -16.24 -0.02
CA ALA A 11 4.40 -17.60 -0.28
C ALA A 11 4.17 -17.98 -1.75
N GLU A 12 4.96 -18.93 -2.27
CA GLU A 12 4.82 -19.40 -3.65
C GLU A 12 3.44 -20.01 -3.92
N ASP A 13 2.87 -20.66 -2.91
CA ASP A 13 1.52 -21.26 -2.92
C ASP A 13 0.44 -20.30 -2.35
N TYR A 14 0.63 -18.99 -2.56
CA TYR A 14 -0.21 -17.93 -2.00
C TYR A 14 -1.72 -18.18 -2.10
N LEU A 15 -2.20 -18.56 -3.28
CA LEU A 15 -3.64 -18.74 -3.51
C LEU A 15 -4.23 -19.87 -2.67
N GLU A 16 -3.49 -20.95 -2.49
CA GLU A 16 -3.89 -22.10 -1.69
C GLU A 16 -3.75 -21.79 -0.20
N ARG A 17 -2.58 -21.28 0.20
CA ARG A 17 -2.25 -20.99 1.59
C ARG A 17 -3.14 -19.93 2.22
N ARG A 18 -3.54 -18.92 1.47
CA ARG A 18 -4.41 -17.84 1.97
C ARG A 18 -5.84 -18.29 2.28
N ALA A 19 -6.32 -19.36 1.65
CA ALA A 19 -7.73 -19.73 1.69
C ALA A 19 -8.31 -19.82 3.13
N PRO A 20 -7.67 -20.53 4.10
CA PRO A 20 -8.17 -20.59 5.46
C PRO A 20 -8.05 -19.29 6.26
N HIS A 21 -7.19 -18.36 5.84
CA HIS A 21 -6.90 -17.11 6.56
C HIS A 21 -7.59 -15.90 5.94
N ARG A 22 -8.15 -16.05 4.76
CA ARG A 22 -8.62 -14.93 3.92
C ARG A 22 -9.69 -14.08 4.60
N GLN A 23 -10.70 -14.69 5.17
CA GLN A 23 -11.80 -13.94 5.81
C GLN A 23 -11.27 -13.14 7.01
N ALA A 24 -10.51 -13.78 7.89
CA ALA A 24 -9.95 -13.12 9.08
C ALA A 24 -9.01 -11.96 8.70
N HIS A 25 -8.20 -12.13 7.65
CA HIS A 25 -7.37 -11.06 7.12
C HIS A 25 -8.21 -9.87 6.63
N PHE A 26 -9.25 -10.10 5.83
CA PHE A 26 -10.09 -9.02 5.33
C PHE A 26 -10.84 -8.30 6.44
N ASP A 27 -11.43 -9.03 7.39
CA ASP A 27 -12.13 -8.44 8.53
C ASP A 27 -11.18 -7.51 9.32
N ARG A 28 -9.93 -7.96 9.50
CA ARG A 28 -8.90 -7.16 10.15
C ARG A 28 -8.54 -5.91 9.34
N ILE A 29 -8.27 -6.02 8.05
CA ILE A 29 -7.91 -4.89 7.19
C ILE A 29 -9.04 -3.85 7.14
N VAL A 30 -10.28 -4.29 7.03
CA VAL A 30 -11.46 -3.41 7.09
C VAL A 30 -11.53 -2.67 8.43
N GLY A 31 -11.32 -3.38 9.54
CA GLY A 31 -11.31 -2.79 10.87
C GLY A 31 -10.19 -1.79 11.07
N LEU A 32 -8.96 -2.12 10.67
CA LEU A 32 -7.80 -1.22 10.74
C LEU A 32 -7.99 0.03 9.87
N ARG A 33 -8.61 -0.13 8.71
CA ARG A 33 -8.91 0.99 7.84
C ARG A 33 -9.97 1.92 8.45
N ALA A 34 -11.03 1.38 9.04
CA ALA A 34 -12.04 2.17 9.74
C ALA A 34 -11.45 2.96 10.91
N GLN A 35 -10.40 2.44 11.54
CA GLN A 35 -9.65 3.11 12.60
C GLN A 35 -8.58 4.09 12.09
N GLY A 36 -8.34 4.14 10.78
CA GLY A 36 -7.35 5.02 10.16
C GLY A 36 -5.91 4.50 10.17
N PHE A 37 -5.67 3.26 10.59
CA PHE A 37 -4.33 2.65 10.62
C PHE A 37 -3.87 2.13 9.25
N VAL A 38 -4.79 1.79 8.36
CA VAL A 38 -4.50 1.39 6.98
C VAL A 38 -4.99 2.46 6.03
N ILE A 39 -4.11 2.98 5.20
CA ILE A 39 -4.45 3.93 4.12
C ILE A 39 -4.97 3.17 2.91
N GLY A 40 -4.28 2.12 2.53
CA GLY A 40 -4.65 1.28 1.39
C GLY A 40 -3.55 0.29 1.06
N GLY A 41 -3.77 -0.50 0.04
CA GLY A 41 -2.83 -1.49 -0.43
C GLY A 41 -3.52 -2.69 -1.06
N GLY A 42 -2.73 -3.66 -1.44
CA GLY A 42 -3.22 -4.91 -1.99
C GLY A 42 -2.12 -5.74 -2.64
N PRO A 43 -2.46 -6.95 -3.09
CA PRO A 43 -1.51 -7.82 -3.76
C PRO A 43 -1.25 -7.35 -5.20
N ALA A 44 -0.04 -7.63 -5.68
CA ALA A 44 0.28 -7.59 -7.09
C ALA A 44 -0.53 -8.63 -7.88
N PRO A 45 -0.73 -8.44 -9.20
CA PRO A 45 -1.55 -9.34 -10.01
C PRO A 45 -1.10 -10.80 -9.98
N ASP A 46 0.19 -11.04 -9.80
CA ASP A 46 0.78 -12.39 -9.72
C ASP A 46 0.66 -13.03 -8.33
N GLY A 47 0.20 -12.28 -7.33
CA GLY A 47 0.05 -12.73 -5.95
C GLY A 47 1.37 -12.96 -5.19
N ARG A 48 2.53 -12.61 -5.78
CA ARG A 48 3.84 -12.85 -5.17
C ARG A 48 4.27 -11.77 -4.19
N THR A 49 3.74 -10.58 -4.39
CA THR A 49 4.02 -9.41 -3.54
C THR A 49 2.73 -8.68 -3.18
N ALA A 50 2.81 -7.86 -2.16
CA ALA A 50 1.75 -6.92 -1.79
C ALA A 50 2.38 -5.64 -1.24
N ASP A 51 1.68 -4.54 -1.45
CA ASP A 51 2.04 -3.24 -0.90
C ASP A 51 0.93 -2.76 0.03
N ILE A 52 1.29 -2.34 1.24
CA ILE A 52 0.33 -1.77 2.20
C ILE A 52 0.91 -0.51 2.82
N PHE A 53 0.07 0.53 2.92
CA PHE A 53 0.41 1.78 3.58
C PHE A 53 -0.30 1.86 4.93
N TYR A 54 0.51 1.96 5.99
CA TYR A 54 0.06 2.07 7.38
C TYR A 54 0.29 3.49 7.90
N ARG A 55 -0.64 3.94 8.76
CA ARG A 55 -0.52 5.20 9.49
C ARG A 55 -0.53 4.90 10.98
N VAL A 56 0.59 5.14 11.65
CA VAL A 56 0.77 4.80 13.07
C VAL A 56 1.43 5.95 13.83
N ALA A 57 1.36 5.90 15.16
CA ALA A 57 1.98 6.91 16.01
C ALA A 57 3.49 6.67 16.18
N GLN A 58 3.91 5.41 16.22
CA GLN A 58 5.30 5.04 16.50
C GLN A 58 5.76 3.88 15.60
N PRO A 59 7.06 3.80 15.26
CA PRO A 59 7.61 2.75 14.40
C PRO A 59 7.30 1.31 14.84
N PRO A 60 7.34 0.93 16.15
CA PRO A 60 7.03 -0.44 16.56
C PRO A 60 5.59 -0.86 16.24
N ASP A 61 4.67 0.09 16.10
CA ASP A 61 3.26 -0.23 15.89
C ASP A 61 3.05 -0.83 14.48
N VAL A 62 3.80 -0.38 13.47
CA VAL A 62 3.67 -0.95 12.13
C VAL A 62 4.08 -2.42 12.09
N VAL A 63 5.14 -2.80 12.82
CA VAL A 63 5.57 -4.19 12.94
C VAL A 63 4.46 -5.05 13.51
N ARG A 64 3.83 -4.60 14.61
CA ARG A 64 2.70 -5.31 15.23
C ARG A 64 1.51 -5.45 14.28
N LEU A 65 1.18 -4.39 13.53
CA LEU A 65 0.08 -4.46 12.56
C LEU A 65 0.32 -5.52 11.49
N ILE A 66 1.57 -5.71 11.07
CA ILE A 66 1.95 -6.73 10.08
C ILE A 66 1.99 -8.11 10.72
N GLU A 67 2.68 -8.26 11.85
CA GLU A 67 2.95 -9.57 12.45
C GLU A 67 1.74 -10.20 13.14
N ASP A 68 0.79 -9.39 13.60
CA ASP A 68 -0.51 -9.87 14.12
C ASP A 68 -1.53 -10.17 13.02
N ASP A 69 -1.19 -9.96 11.75
CA ASP A 69 -2.11 -10.26 10.66
C ASP A 69 -2.26 -11.77 10.43
N PRO A 70 -3.50 -12.29 10.23
CA PRO A 70 -3.71 -13.70 9.93
C PRO A 70 -2.90 -14.24 8.75
N TYR A 71 -2.56 -13.40 7.78
CA TYR A 71 -1.70 -13.79 6.67
C TYR A 71 -0.24 -13.96 7.10
N TYR A 72 0.26 -13.15 8.01
CA TYR A 72 1.61 -13.32 8.54
C TYR A 72 1.68 -14.54 9.47
N LEU A 73 0.74 -14.67 10.40
CA LEU A 73 0.64 -15.81 11.32
C LEU A 73 0.47 -17.14 10.59
N GLY A 74 -0.31 -17.14 9.51
CA GLY A 74 -0.52 -18.31 8.64
C GLY A 74 0.58 -18.53 7.60
N LYS A 75 1.67 -17.74 7.64
CA LYS A 75 2.79 -17.81 6.69
C LYS A 75 2.38 -17.65 5.22
N VAL A 76 1.27 -16.97 4.99
CA VAL A 76 0.86 -16.49 3.66
C VAL A 76 1.82 -15.39 3.21
N TRP A 77 2.16 -14.51 4.15
CA TRP A 77 3.26 -13.55 4.04
C TRP A 77 4.52 -14.16 4.64
N THR A 78 5.59 -14.20 3.88
CA THR A 78 6.85 -14.89 4.27
C THR A 78 7.96 -13.92 4.64
N ALA A 79 7.90 -12.69 4.13
CA ALA A 79 8.85 -11.63 4.46
C ALA A 79 8.20 -10.27 4.23
N TYR A 80 8.77 -9.23 4.82
CA TYR A 80 8.39 -7.85 4.55
C TYR A 80 9.56 -6.90 4.78
N THR A 81 9.49 -5.74 4.14
CA THR A 81 10.32 -4.57 4.46
C THR A 81 9.42 -3.39 4.75
N VAL A 82 9.87 -2.51 5.63
CA VAL A 82 9.13 -1.31 6.01
C VAL A 82 9.99 -0.09 5.74
N ARG A 83 9.45 0.90 5.04
CA ARG A 83 10.10 2.18 4.77
C ARG A 83 9.23 3.33 5.29
N THR A 84 9.85 4.33 5.88
CA THR A 84 9.18 5.59 6.22
C THR A 84 8.76 6.30 4.94
N PHE A 85 7.53 6.78 4.92
CA PHE A 85 6.94 7.45 3.77
C PHE A 85 6.48 8.85 4.14
N SER A 86 7.03 9.86 3.48
CA SER A 86 6.60 11.25 3.60
C SER A 86 5.45 11.49 2.63
N GLN A 87 4.24 11.41 3.16
CA GLN A 87 3.02 11.66 2.39
C GLN A 87 2.95 13.14 2.01
N PHE A 88 3.03 13.43 0.71
CA PHE A 88 2.92 14.78 0.16
C PHE A 88 1.50 15.08 -0.33
N ILE A 89 0.88 14.11 -1.02
CA ILE A 89 -0.51 14.19 -1.46
C ILE A 89 -1.34 13.27 -0.59
N GLU A 90 -2.25 13.85 0.19
CA GLU A 90 -3.20 13.07 1.00
C GLU A 90 -4.32 12.49 0.13
N PRO A 91 -4.80 11.28 0.45
CA PRO A 91 -5.98 10.74 -0.22
C PRO A 91 -7.23 11.53 0.20
N TRP A 92 -8.00 12.03 -0.77
CA TRP A 92 -9.30 12.64 -0.47
C TRP A 92 -10.34 11.59 -0.13
N GLU A 93 -10.42 10.57 -0.97
CA GLU A 93 -11.23 9.40 -0.74
C GLU A 93 -10.40 8.15 -1.03
N LEU A 94 -10.38 7.26 -0.07
CA LEU A 94 -9.83 5.94 -0.30
C LEU A 94 -10.95 5.04 -0.81
N PRO A 95 -10.75 4.34 -1.92
CA PRO A 95 -11.73 3.38 -2.40
C PRO A 95 -12.00 2.33 -1.32
N PRO A 96 -13.23 1.81 -1.18
CA PRO A 96 -13.51 0.76 -0.22
C PRO A 96 -12.66 -0.47 -0.47
N VAL A 97 -12.41 -1.25 0.57
CA VAL A 97 -11.75 -2.56 0.41
C VAL A 97 -12.69 -3.45 -0.40
N VAL A 98 -12.20 -3.97 -1.52
CA VAL A 98 -12.92 -4.90 -2.39
C VAL A 98 -12.14 -6.18 -2.54
N THR A 99 -12.85 -7.29 -2.66
CA THR A 99 -12.27 -8.64 -2.65
C THR A 99 -12.51 -9.41 -3.94
N ASP A 100 -13.21 -8.78 -4.88
CA ASP A 100 -13.58 -9.36 -6.18
C ASP A 100 -12.63 -8.99 -7.32
N GLY A 101 -11.58 -8.21 -7.02
CA GLY A 101 -10.63 -7.72 -8.02
C GLY A 101 -11.16 -6.61 -8.95
N SER A 102 -12.37 -6.10 -8.67
CA SER A 102 -13.01 -5.08 -9.52
C SER A 102 -12.35 -3.71 -9.46
N ARG A 103 -11.58 -3.45 -8.40
CA ARG A 103 -10.84 -2.21 -8.24
C ARG A 103 -9.35 -2.47 -8.27
N ARG A 104 -8.70 -1.77 -9.18
CA ARG A 104 -7.25 -1.84 -9.36
C ARG A 104 -6.67 -0.45 -9.24
N ALA A 105 -5.43 -0.41 -8.83
CA ALA A 105 -4.62 0.79 -8.81
C ALA A 105 -3.23 0.46 -9.36
N THR A 106 -2.56 1.42 -9.93
CA THR A 106 -1.18 1.28 -10.37
C THR A 106 -0.27 1.99 -9.38
N LEU A 107 0.65 1.24 -8.79
CA LEU A 107 1.71 1.78 -7.95
C LEU A 107 2.93 2.06 -8.82
N VAL A 108 3.41 3.30 -8.80
CA VAL A 108 4.61 3.73 -9.51
C VAL A 108 5.63 4.21 -8.50
N GLU A 109 6.81 3.64 -8.54
CA GLU A 109 7.96 4.08 -7.75
C GLU A 109 9.12 4.42 -8.69
N GLY A 110 9.78 5.54 -8.46
CA GLY A 110 10.87 5.98 -9.30
C GLY A 110 11.68 7.13 -8.72
N VAL A 111 12.85 7.36 -9.28
CA VAL A 111 13.72 8.48 -8.92
C VAL A 111 13.52 9.59 -9.94
N ALA A 112 13.11 10.76 -9.47
CA ALA A 112 13.05 11.95 -10.32
C ALA A 112 14.46 12.47 -10.58
N GLN A 113 14.72 12.94 -11.80
CA GLN A 113 15.98 13.61 -12.13
C GLN A 113 16.14 14.91 -11.35
N GLU A 114 15.02 15.61 -11.13
CA GLU A 114 14.94 16.82 -10.33
C GLU A 114 13.78 16.69 -9.34
N ALA A 115 14.03 16.95 -8.05
CA ALA A 115 13.04 16.78 -6.98
C ALA A 115 11.78 17.64 -7.19
N ASP A 116 11.95 18.85 -7.70
CA ASP A 116 10.82 19.76 -7.96
C ASP A 116 9.89 19.22 -9.06
N MET A 117 10.44 18.52 -10.05
CA MET A 117 9.66 17.91 -11.12
C MET A 117 8.72 16.81 -10.61
N ALA A 118 9.17 15.98 -9.66
CA ALA A 118 8.31 14.98 -9.03
C ALA A 118 7.15 15.64 -8.27
N THR A 119 7.43 16.71 -7.54
CA THR A 119 6.42 17.48 -6.80
C THR A 119 5.35 18.03 -7.74
N PHE A 120 5.75 18.69 -8.84
CA PHE A 120 4.82 19.21 -9.84
C PHE A 120 4.00 18.08 -10.50
N ALA A 121 4.64 16.98 -10.87
CA ALA A 121 3.95 15.84 -11.47
C ALA A 121 2.88 15.25 -10.54
N LEU A 122 3.16 15.11 -9.25
CA LEU A 122 2.18 14.65 -8.27
C LEU A 122 0.98 15.61 -8.16
N ILE A 123 1.23 16.92 -8.17
CA ILE A 123 0.18 17.95 -8.12
C ILE A 123 -0.68 17.90 -9.40
N GLU A 124 -0.08 17.82 -10.56
CA GLU A 124 -0.79 17.74 -11.84
C GLU A 124 -1.65 16.47 -11.93
N LEU A 125 -1.09 15.31 -11.59
CA LEU A 125 -1.83 14.04 -11.56
C LEU A 125 -3.01 14.11 -10.57
N ARG A 126 -2.83 14.78 -9.44
CA ARG A 126 -3.90 14.98 -8.47
C ARG A 126 -4.99 15.89 -9.02
N GLY A 127 -4.62 17.01 -9.65
CA GLY A 127 -5.56 17.94 -10.29
C GLY A 127 -6.35 17.27 -11.42
N ALA A 128 -5.74 16.34 -12.13
CA ALA A 128 -6.39 15.53 -13.18
C ALA A 128 -7.21 14.35 -12.62
N SER A 129 -7.34 14.19 -11.31
CA SER A 129 -8.01 13.08 -10.62
C SER A 129 -7.44 11.69 -10.94
N ARG A 130 -6.18 11.65 -11.39
CA ARG A 130 -5.46 10.40 -11.71
C ARG A 130 -4.70 9.82 -10.52
N LEU A 131 -4.35 10.64 -9.53
CA LEU A 131 -3.58 10.25 -8.36
C LEU A 131 -4.49 10.06 -7.16
N ALA A 132 -4.49 8.87 -6.55
CA ALA A 132 -5.16 8.61 -5.29
C ALA A 132 -4.35 9.19 -4.12
N PHE A 133 -3.04 8.97 -4.14
CA PHE A 133 -2.13 9.38 -3.07
C PHE A 133 -0.68 9.30 -3.55
N GLY A 134 0.22 10.05 -2.94
CA GLY A 134 1.62 10.04 -3.33
C GLY A 134 2.53 10.76 -2.36
N GLY A 135 3.81 10.56 -2.50
CA GLY A 135 4.83 11.15 -1.64
C GLY A 135 6.24 10.63 -1.93
N PHE A 136 7.08 10.69 -0.92
CA PHE A 136 8.51 10.45 -1.05
C PHE A 136 9.01 9.51 0.05
N PHE A 137 9.99 8.69 -0.29
CA PHE A 137 10.80 7.97 0.67
C PHE A 137 12.01 8.82 1.11
N GLU A 138 12.64 8.46 2.22
CA GLU A 138 13.80 9.20 2.76
C GLU A 138 14.99 9.26 1.80
N GLU A 139 15.18 8.23 0.98
CA GLU A 139 16.21 8.19 -0.06
C GLU A 139 15.89 9.03 -1.30
N GLY A 140 14.78 9.78 -1.30
CA GLY A 140 14.38 10.65 -2.41
C GLY A 140 13.63 9.96 -3.54
N THR A 141 13.30 8.68 -3.39
CA THR A 141 12.43 7.97 -4.33
C THR A 141 10.99 8.47 -4.19
N THR A 142 10.35 8.75 -5.32
CA THR A 142 8.96 9.18 -5.39
C THR A 142 8.04 7.97 -5.56
N LEU A 143 6.89 8.01 -4.91
CA LEU A 143 5.84 7.01 -5.09
C LEU A 143 4.51 7.69 -5.41
N ALA A 144 3.83 7.15 -6.39
CA ALA A 144 2.48 7.55 -6.79
C ALA A 144 1.55 6.33 -6.86
N LEU A 145 0.38 6.43 -6.24
CA LEU A 145 -0.71 5.48 -6.39
C LEU A 145 -1.77 6.06 -7.32
N LEU A 146 -1.82 5.55 -8.54
CA LEU A 146 -2.74 6.00 -9.57
C LEU A 146 -4.11 5.32 -9.43
N ASN A 147 -5.17 6.05 -9.76
CA ASN A 147 -6.56 5.59 -9.69
C ASN A 147 -6.95 4.61 -10.80
N THR A 148 -6.03 4.20 -11.65
CA THR A 148 -6.31 3.34 -12.82
C THR A 148 -5.50 2.07 -12.75
N ALA A 149 -6.07 1.00 -13.29
CA ALA A 149 -5.39 -0.27 -13.50
C ALA A 149 -4.49 -0.27 -14.75
N ASP A 150 -4.64 0.74 -15.60
CA ASP A 150 -3.91 0.84 -16.83
C ASP A 150 -2.49 1.39 -16.61
N SER A 151 -1.68 1.37 -17.65
CA SER A 151 -0.25 1.64 -17.57
C SER A 151 0.15 2.90 -16.81
N ALA A 152 1.39 2.94 -16.37
CA ALA A 152 2.03 4.08 -15.71
C ALA A 152 2.36 5.25 -16.67
N GLU A 153 1.81 5.25 -17.87
CA GLU A 153 2.00 6.28 -18.90
C GLU A 153 1.27 7.59 -18.61
#